data_03e3ff9ead901dc126824cedf77e94e4
#
_entry.id   03e3ff9ead901dc126824cedf77e94e4
#
_cell.length_a   1.000
_cell.length_b   1.000
_cell.length_c   1.000
_cell.angle_alpha   90.00
_cell.angle_beta   90.00
_cell.angle_gamma   90.00
#
_symmetry.space_group_name_H-M   'P 1'
#
loop_
_entity.id
_entity.type
_entity.pdbx_description
1 polymer ?
#
loop_
_entity_poly.entity_id
_entity_poly.type
_entity_poly.pdbx_seq_one_letter_code
_entity_poly.pdbx_strand_id
1 'polypeptide(L)'
;RQMCIRDRIKSSFAEKWDMALAYGAGNFHSANATEFAKNVTEKSGGKLTIVTHPGGSLFKGGEIFRAVRTGQAQIGERFMSALGKEDPLLEVDSQPFLATSYSDAMKLYKASKAEIIKGLDEKGLVFLYAVPWPAQGLYSKKEINSVNDLKGLKFRAYNSATIRIAELTGMAPTKIEAAEISQAFSTGAVESMITSPTTGKNSKIWENGVKYFYDIAAWFPKNMVIVNKDAWNKLDQSTKDIVMKQAALAERKGWQLSKQGNVGDKKALADAGMVVGTVNASLQAHFEKVGETMAEEWSKKAGSRGVAVLSSYK
;
A
#
# COMPACT_ATOMS: atom_id res chain seq x y z
N ARG A 1 50.07 -28.20 -28.01
CA ARG A 1 48.87 -28.55 -27.20
C ARG A 1 48.04 -27.30 -27.07
N GLN A 2 47.03 -27.16 -27.93
CA GLN A 2 45.98 -26.13 -27.83
C GLN A 2 44.99 -26.57 -26.73
N MET A 3 44.90 -25.79 -25.69
CA MET A 3 43.90 -25.94 -24.66
C MET A 3 42.63 -25.19 -25.10
N CYS A 4 41.63 -25.91 -25.59
CA CYS A 4 40.31 -25.40 -25.85
C CYS A 4 39.65 -25.03 -24.51
N ILE A 5 39.56 -23.74 -24.23
CA ILE A 5 38.66 -23.19 -23.20
C ILE A 5 37.26 -23.33 -23.77
N ARG A 6 36.52 -24.35 -23.34
CA ARG A 6 35.09 -24.44 -23.55
C ARG A 6 34.44 -23.39 -22.63
N ASP A 7 34.14 -22.24 -23.21
CA ASP A 7 33.15 -21.34 -22.63
C ASP A 7 31.85 -22.13 -22.44
N ARG A 8 31.56 -22.48 -21.20
CA ARG A 8 30.23 -22.93 -20.81
C ARG A 8 29.29 -21.75 -20.94
N ILE A 9 28.67 -21.62 -22.10
CA ILE A 9 27.48 -20.83 -22.25
C ILE A 9 26.46 -21.45 -21.29
N LYS A 10 26.28 -20.84 -20.11
CA LYS A 10 25.15 -21.15 -19.27
C LYS A 10 23.92 -20.73 -20.08
N SER A 11 23.25 -21.70 -20.69
CA SER A 11 21.91 -21.51 -21.23
C SER A 11 21.06 -20.94 -20.09
N SER A 12 20.76 -19.66 -20.12
CA SER A 12 19.82 -19.07 -19.19
C SER A 12 18.44 -19.61 -19.60
N PHE A 13 17.91 -20.53 -18.82
CA PHE A 13 16.53 -20.98 -19.00
C PHE A 13 15.61 -19.78 -18.83
N ALA A 14 14.62 -19.66 -19.70
CA ALA A 14 13.56 -18.65 -19.56
C ALA A 14 12.76 -18.93 -18.28
N GLU A 15 12.65 -17.90 -17.43
CA GLU A 15 11.87 -17.96 -16.19
C GLU A 15 10.47 -17.38 -16.41
N LYS A 16 9.49 -18.00 -15.78
CA LYS A 16 8.12 -17.49 -15.73
C LYS A 16 7.73 -17.20 -14.29
N TRP A 17 7.28 -15.98 -14.04
CA TRP A 17 6.77 -15.56 -12.75
C TRP A 17 5.28 -15.23 -12.83
N ASP A 18 4.55 -15.70 -11.83
CA ASP A 18 3.16 -15.32 -11.61
C ASP A 18 3.11 -14.21 -10.56
N MET A 19 2.52 -13.06 -10.93
CA MET A 19 2.43 -11.87 -10.09
C MET A 19 1.03 -11.73 -9.50
N ALA A 20 0.94 -11.97 -8.20
CA ALA A 20 -0.31 -11.83 -7.46
C ALA A 20 -0.60 -10.36 -7.14
N LEU A 21 -1.79 -9.89 -7.53
CA LEU A 21 -2.28 -8.53 -7.30
C LEU A 21 -3.64 -8.57 -6.59
N ALA A 22 -3.76 -7.84 -5.49
CA ALA A 22 -4.97 -7.84 -4.66
C ALA A 22 -6.14 -7.06 -5.29
N TYR A 23 -5.84 -6.02 -6.07
CA TYR A 23 -6.83 -5.09 -6.59
C TYR A 23 -7.19 -5.39 -8.05
N GLY A 24 -8.41 -5.00 -8.45
CA GLY A 24 -8.88 -5.17 -9.82
C GLY A 24 -7.99 -4.48 -10.86
N ALA A 25 -8.07 -4.92 -12.11
CA ALA A 25 -7.22 -4.43 -13.21
C ALA A 25 -7.33 -2.92 -13.45
N GLY A 26 -8.48 -2.31 -13.16
CA GLY A 26 -8.70 -0.86 -13.28
C GLY A 26 -8.12 -0.01 -12.15
N ASN A 27 -7.64 -0.63 -11.07
CA ASN A 27 -6.95 0.09 -10.01
C ASN A 27 -5.55 0.52 -10.48
N PHE A 28 -5.12 1.75 -10.17
CA PHE A 28 -3.86 2.29 -10.68
C PHE A 28 -2.63 1.49 -10.22
N HIS A 29 -2.64 0.89 -9.05
CA HIS A 29 -1.57 0.00 -8.60
C HIS A 29 -1.46 -1.24 -9.49
N SER A 30 -2.59 -1.90 -9.75
CA SER A 30 -2.61 -3.09 -10.62
C SER A 30 -2.26 -2.76 -12.06
N ALA A 31 -2.75 -1.64 -12.60
CA ALA A 31 -2.40 -1.18 -13.94
C ALA A 31 -0.91 -0.86 -14.07
N ASN A 32 -0.33 -0.17 -13.08
CA ASN A 32 1.11 0.13 -13.04
C ASN A 32 1.96 -1.14 -12.94
N ALA A 33 1.55 -2.09 -12.10
CA ALA A 33 2.22 -3.39 -11.96
C ALA A 33 2.14 -4.23 -13.24
N THR A 34 1.02 -4.18 -13.94
CA THR A 34 0.84 -4.87 -15.23
C THR A 34 1.75 -4.28 -16.31
N GLU A 35 1.89 -2.96 -16.36
CA GLU A 35 2.85 -2.32 -17.26
C GLU A 35 4.29 -2.66 -16.91
N PHE A 36 4.65 -2.64 -15.62
CA PHE A 36 5.96 -3.12 -15.15
C PHE A 36 6.24 -4.54 -15.64
N ALA A 37 5.31 -5.47 -15.44
CA ALA A 37 5.44 -6.87 -15.87
C ALA A 37 5.65 -7.00 -17.39
N LYS A 38 4.86 -6.27 -18.18
CA LYS A 38 5.00 -6.21 -19.64
C LYS A 38 6.38 -5.70 -20.05
N ASN A 39 6.82 -4.60 -19.46
CA ASN A 39 8.10 -3.99 -19.80
C ASN A 39 9.28 -4.90 -19.45
N VAL A 40 9.26 -5.59 -18.30
CA VAL A 40 10.29 -6.58 -17.95
C VAL A 40 10.32 -7.72 -18.96
N THR A 41 9.17 -8.26 -19.32
CA THR A 41 9.07 -9.35 -20.30
C THR A 41 9.66 -8.93 -21.65
N GLU A 42 9.28 -7.77 -22.16
CA GLU A 42 9.77 -7.25 -23.45
C GLU A 42 11.27 -6.92 -23.41
N LYS A 43 11.72 -6.19 -22.38
CA LYS A 43 13.11 -5.73 -22.27
C LYS A 43 14.10 -6.86 -22.00
N SER A 44 13.65 -7.94 -21.36
CA SER A 44 14.45 -9.14 -21.14
C SER A 44 14.50 -10.06 -22.37
N GLY A 45 13.77 -9.73 -23.46
CA GLY A 45 13.65 -10.62 -24.61
C GLY A 45 13.04 -11.97 -24.29
N GLY A 46 12.13 -12.00 -23.30
CA GLY A 46 11.48 -13.23 -22.82
C GLY A 46 12.33 -14.09 -21.90
N LYS A 47 13.52 -13.66 -21.48
CA LYS A 47 14.29 -14.40 -20.45
C LYS A 47 13.53 -14.46 -19.11
N LEU A 48 12.71 -13.45 -18.83
CA LEU A 48 11.78 -13.44 -17.73
C LEU A 48 10.41 -13.00 -18.26
N THR A 49 9.42 -13.90 -18.16
CA THR A 49 8.02 -13.56 -18.44
C THR A 49 7.28 -13.39 -17.12
N ILE A 50 6.66 -12.23 -16.90
CA ILE A 50 5.82 -11.98 -15.72
C ILE A 50 4.37 -11.90 -16.16
N VAL A 51 3.53 -12.78 -15.60
CA VAL A 51 2.09 -12.83 -15.82
C VAL A 51 1.37 -12.26 -14.60
N THR A 52 0.57 -11.23 -14.79
CA THR A 52 -0.18 -10.60 -13.70
C THR A 52 -1.54 -11.25 -13.48
N HIS A 53 -1.94 -11.35 -12.21
CA HIS A 53 -3.22 -11.93 -11.78
C HIS A 53 -3.93 -10.92 -10.86
N PRO A 54 -4.69 -9.96 -11.44
CA PRO A 54 -5.38 -8.91 -10.68
C PRO A 54 -6.62 -9.42 -9.95
N GLY A 55 -7.13 -8.59 -9.02
CA GLY A 55 -8.39 -8.85 -8.33
C GLY A 55 -8.37 -10.00 -7.34
N GLY A 56 -7.20 -10.37 -6.84
CA GLY A 56 -7.05 -11.50 -5.92
C GLY A 56 -7.33 -12.86 -6.57
N SER A 57 -7.22 -12.95 -7.90
CA SER A 57 -7.55 -14.16 -8.66
C SER A 57 -6.57 -15.31 -8.43
N LEU A 58 -5.30 -15.00 -8.13
CA LEU A 58 -4.31 -16.03 -7.78
C LEU A 58 -4.27 -16.28 -6.26
N PHE A 59 -4.16 -15.20 -5.48
CA PHE A 59 -4.20 -15.20 -4.02
C PHE A 59 -4.96 -13.98 -3.52
N LYS A 60 -5.76 -14.13 -2.47
CA LYS A 60 -6.41 -13.01 -1.79
C LYS A 60 -5.36 -12.07 -1.19
N GLY A 61 -5.68 -10.78 -1.08
CA GLY A 61 -4.75 -9.76 -0.59
C GLY A 61 -4.00 -10.16 0.69
N GLY A 62 -4.70 -10.72 1.68
CA GLY A 62 -4.11 -11.17 2.93
C GLY A 62 -3.15 -12.36 2.80
N GLU A 63 -3.17 -13.08 1.69
CA GLU A 63 -2.37 -14.28 1.45
C GLU A 63 -1.09 -14.01 0.65
N ILE A 64 -1.03 -12.88 -0.09
CA ILE A 64 0.03 -12.59 -1.07
C ILE A 64 1.42 -12.62 -0.42
N PHE A 65 1.61 -11.96 0.71
CA PHE A 65 2.92 -11.92 1.38
C PHE A 65 3.46 -13.32 1.70
N ARG A 66 2.60 -14.17 2.27
CA ARG A 66 2.96 -15.56 2.56
C ARG A 66 3.23 -16.35 1.30
N ALA A 67 2.38 -16.20 0.28
CA ALA A 67 2.54 -16.92 -0.99
C ALA A 67 3.88 -16.61 -1.67
N VAL A 68 4.30 -15.33 -1.68
CA VAL A 68 5.59 -14.92 -2.23
C VAL A 68 6.74 -15.43 -1.34
N ARG A 69 6.64 -15.29 -0.03
CA ARG A 69 7.67 -15.74 0.91
C ARG A 69 7.92 -17.25 0.80
N THR A 70 6.88 -18.05 0.61
CA THR A 70 6.96 -19.51 0.52
C THR A 70 7.18 -20.02 -0.92
N GLY A 71 7.27 -19.15 -1.92
CA GLY A 71 7.52 -19.51 -3.32
C GLY A 71 6.29 -20.05 -4.06
N GLN A 72 5.09 -19.93 -3.50
CA GLN A 72 3.84 -20.27 -4.20
C GLN A 72 3.51 -19.29 -5.32
N ALA A 73 3.96 -18.05 -5.20
CA ALA A 73 4.08 -17.07 -6.27
C ALA A 73 5.50 -16.51 -6.25
N GLN A 74 6.06 -16.16 -7.41
CA GLN A 74 7.42 -15.65 -7.49
C GLN A 74 7.47 -14.17 -7.11
N ILE A 75 6.41 -13.43 -7.43
CA ILE A 75 6.30 -11.98 -7.23
C ILE A 75 4.87 -11.62 -6.82
N GLY A 76 4.72 -10.51 -6.10
CA GLY A 76 3.40 -10.02 -5.72
C GLY A 76 3.45 -8.59 -5.19
N GLU A 77 2.29 -7.94 -5.18
CA GLU A 77 2.09 -6.63 -4.58
C GLU A 77 1.30 -6.77 -3.28
N ARG A 78 1.78 -6.13 -2.22
CA ARG A 78 1.11 -6.15 -0.92
C ARG A 78 1.11 -4.79 -0.25
N PHE A 79 0.01 -4.47 0.40
CA PHE A 79 -0.15 -3.31 1.26
C PHE A 79 0.77 -3.41 2.48
N MET A 80 1.72 -2.47 2.64
CA MET A 80 2.81 -2.58 3.61
C MET A 80 2.31 -2.62 5.05
N SER A 81 1.45 -1.69 5.44
CA SER A 81 1.03 -1.55 6.83
C SER A 81 0.08 -2.65 7.34
N ALA A 82 -0.39 -3.54 6.46
CA ALA A 82 -1.06 -4.76 6.88
C ALA A 82 -0.10 -5.78 7.51
N LEU A 83 1.20 -5.57 7.39
CA LEU A 83 2.25 -6.49 7.78
C LEU A 83 3.00 -6.06 9.06
N GLY A 84 2.40 -5.21 9.89
CA GLY A 84 3.02 -4.74 11.11
C GLY A 84 3.39 -5.83 12.13
N LYS A 85 2.71 -6.98 12.07
CA LYS A 85 3.07 -8.17 12.88
C LYS A 85 4.32 -8.88 12.36
N GLU A 86 4.62 -8.74 11.06
CA GLU A 86 5.82 -9.29 10.45
C GLU A 86 7.04 -8.40 10.71
N ASP A 87 6.87 -7.09 10.60
CA ASP A 87 7.86 -6.06 10.93
C ASP A 87 7.17 -4.73 11.24
N PRO A 88 7.34 -4.16 12.45
CA PRO A 88 6.74 -2.86 12.80
C PRO A 88 7.14 -1.71 11.88
N LEU A 89 8.30 -1.78 11.22
CA LEU A 89 8.72 -0.73 10.26
C LEU A 89 7.80 -0.63 9.04
N LEU A 90 7.11 -1.71 8.69
CA LEU A 90 6.13 -1.72 7.58
C LEU A 90 4.88 -0.88 7.89
N GLU A 91 4.67 -0.47 9.14
CA GLU A 91 3.57 0.41 9.57
C GLU A 91 3.96 1.90 9.63
N VAL A 92 5.22 2.27 9.37
CA VAL A 92 5.68 3.65 9.55
C VAL A 92 4.92 4.67 8.71
N ASP A 93 4.54 4.30 7.50
CA ASP A 93 3.80 5.17 6.57
C ASP A 93 2.31 5.33 6.90
N SER A 94 1.82 4.57 7.86
CA SER A 94 0.42 4.62 8.34
C SER A 94 0.32 5.20 9.74
N GLN A 95 1.39 5.83 10.24
CA GLN A 95 1.32 6.60 11.49
C GLN A 95 0.61 7.93 11.22
N PRO A 96 -0.56 8.17 11.84
CA PRO A 96 -1.37 9.34 11.53
C PRO A 96 -0.61 10.64 11.76
N PHE A 97 -0.68 11.53 10.79
CA PHE A 97 -0.08 12.89 10.81
C PHE A 97 1.44 12.94 10.95
N LEU A 98 2.13 11.83 10.77
CA LEU A 98 3.59 11.80 10.69
C LEU A 98 4.08 12.42 9.36
N ALA A 99 3.48 12.04 8.25
CA ALA A 99 3.69 12.63 6.93
C ALA A 99 2.34 13.03 6.33
N THR A 100 2.14 14.33 6.10
CA THR A 100 0.84 14.91 5.70
C THR A 100 0.85 15.53 4.30
N SER A 101 1.96 15.36 3.58
CA SER A 101 2.13 15.78 2.18
C SER A 101 2.90 14.72 1.41
N TYR A 102 2.82 14.75 0.07
CA TYR A 102 3.65 13.86 -0.76
C TYR A 102 5.15 14.11 -0.57
N SER A 103 5.56 15.35 -0.32
CA SER A 103 6.95 15.69 0.00
C SER A 103 7.41 15.00 1.28
N ASP A 104 6.62 15.08 2.35
CA ASP A 104 6.89 14.41 3.62
C ASP A 104 6.85 12.89 3.47
N ALA A 105 5.87 12.36 2.73
CA ALA A 105 5.77 10.93 2.45
C ALA A 105 7.00 10.40 1.71
N MET A 106 7.54 11.14 0.74
CA MET A 106 8.78 10.78 0.05
C MET A 106 9.98 10.86 0.99
N LYS A 107 10.07 11.88 1.83
CA LYS A 107 11.13 12.03 2.83
C LYS A 107 11.12 10.86 3.83
N LEU A 108 9.94 10.50 4.33
CA LEU A 108 9.75 9.35 5.23
C LEU A 108 10.11 8.03 4.54
N TYR A 109 9.71 7.87 3.28
CA TYR A 109 10.05 6.70 2.48
C TYR A 109 11.57 6.56 2.32
N LYS A 110 12.27 7.63 1.97
CA LYS A 110 13.74 7.62 1.87
C LYS A 110 14.41 7.28 3.19
N ALA A 111 13.88 7.80 4.30
CA ALA A 111 14.41 7.54 5.64
C ALA A 111 14.22 6.08 6.10
N SER A 112 13.15 5.42 5.66
CA SER A 112 12.77 4.06 6.11
C SER A 112 13.17 2.94 5.15
N LYS A 113 13.42 3.26 3.88
CA LYS A 113 13.59 2.26 2.80
C LYS A 113 14.68 1.23 3.07
N ALA A 114 15.86 1.66 3.51
CA ALA A 114 16.99 0.75 3.74
C ALA A 114 16.69 -0.28 4.84
N GLU A 115 16.06 0.14 5.94
CA GLU A 115 15.68 -0.75 7.03
C GLU A 115 14.53 -1.70 6.64
N ILE A 116 13.61 -1.24 5.82
CA ILE A 116 12.52 -2.08 5.27
C ILE A 116 13.11 -3.15 4.34
N ILE A 117 14.01 -2.78 3.44
CA ILE A 117 14.69 -3.72 2.53
C ILE A 117 15.43 -4.79 3.34
N LYS A 118 16.19 -4.39 4.35
CA LYS A 118 16.92 -5.30 5.23
C LYS A 118 15.99 -6.29 5.93
N GLY A 119 14.89 -5.81 6.52
CA GLY A 119 13.92 -6.68 7.20
C GLY A 119 13.23 -7.67 6.24
N LEU A 120 12.97 -7.29 5.00
CA LEU A 120 12.43 -8.17 3.97
C LEU A 120 13.47 -9.21 3.50
N ASP A 121 14.72 -8.79 3.33
CA ASP A 121 15.81 -9.69 2.92
C ASP A 121 16.01 -10.81 3.95
N GLU A 122 15.97 -10.50 5.24
CA GLU A 122 16.04 -11.47 6.34
C GLU A 122 14.88 -12.49 6.31
N LYS A 123 13.78 -12.14 5.66
CA LYS A 123 12.60 -13.01 5.46
C LYS A 123 12.59 -13.75 4.12
N GLY A 124 13.69 -13.67 3.36
CA GLY A 124 13.79 -14.32 2.06
C GLY A 124 13.03 -13.61 0.94
N LEU A 125 12.88 -12.29 1.05
CA LEU A 125 12.17 -11.46 0.09
C LEU A 125 13.08 -10.37 -0.49
N VAL A 126 12.92 -10.11 -1.78
CA VAL A 126 13.58 -8.98 -2.47
C VAL A 126 12.54 -7.89 -2.69
N PHE A 127 12.83 -6.69 -2.19
CA PHE A 127 12.02 -5.51 -2.43
C PHE A 127 12.35 -4.92 -3.81
N LEU A 128 11.32 -4.59 -4.60
CA LEU A 128 11.51 -3.96 -5.90
C LEU A 128 11.17 -2.47 -5.89
N TYR A 129 9.94 -2.12 -5.50
CA TYR A 129 9.47 -0.74 -5.45
C TYR A 129 8.23 -0.59 -4.56
N ALA A 130 7.91 0.64 -4.20
CA ALA A 130 6.69 0.95 -3.47
C ALA A 130 5.99 2.19 -4.02
N VAL A 131 4.66 2.16 -4.00
CA VAL A 131 3.79 3.21 -4.53
C VAL A 131 2.78 3.63 -3.46
N PRO A 132 2.64 4.94 -3.16
CA PRO A 132 1.68 5.41 -2.19
C PRO A 132 0.25 5.40 -2.74
N TRP A 133 -0.69 5.15 -1.85
CA TRP A 133 -2.08 5.55 -2.05
C TRP A 133 -2.19 7.06 -1.86
N PRO A 134 -3.20 7.72 -2.45
CA PRO A 134 -3.53 9.10 -2.09
C PRO A 134 -3.79 9.28 -0.60
N ALA A 135 -3.75 10.52 -0.14
CA ALA A 135 -3.95 10.87 1.26
C ALA A 135 -5.24 10.28 1.83
N GLN A 136 -5.14 9.72 3.02
CA GLN A 136 -6.28 9.06 3.68
C GLN A 136 -7.20 10.12 4.28
N GLY A 137 -8.50 10.00 3.99
CA GLY A 137 -9.58 10.87 4.47
C GLY A 137 -10.71 10.10 5.14
N LEU A 138 -11.53 10.81 5.89
CA LEU A 138 -12.67 10.25 6.64
C LEU A 138 -13.93 10.22 5.77
N TYR A 139 -14.50 9.05 5.59
CA TYR A 139 -15.81 8.83 4.97
C TYR A 139 -16.89 8.60 6.03
N SER A 140 -18.07 9.15 5.82
CA SER A 140 -19.21 8.92 6.70
C SER A 140 -20.56 9.01 5.96
N LYS A 141 -21.51 8.17 6.40
CA LYS A 141 -22.92 8.32 5.99
C LYS A 141 -23.58 9.55 6.60
N LYS A 142 -23.13 9.96 7.79
CA LYS A 142 -23.62 11.10 8.55
C LYS A 142 -22.60 12.22 8.55
N GLU A 143 -23.06 13.45 8.69
CA GLU A 143 -22.18 14.57 8.93
C GLU A 143 -21.46 14.45 10.26
N ILE A 144 -20.16 14.75 10.29
CA ILE A 144 -19.31 14.69 11.47
C ILE A 144 -18.89 16.13 11.83
N ASN A 145 -19.42 16.66 12.91
CA ASN A 145 -19.18 18.04 13.37
C ASN A 145 -18.44 18.12 14.71
N SER A 146 -18.40 16.99 15.45
CA SER A 146 -17.76 16.93 16.77
C SER A 146 -17.17 15.57 17.05
N VAL A 147 -16.32 15.49 18.07
CA VAL A 147 -15.79 14.23 18.59
C VAL A 147 -16.89 13.27 19.04
N ASN A 148 -18.02 13.83 19.56
CA ASN A 148 -19.15 13.02 19.98
C ASN A 148 -19.82 12.26 18.83
N ASP A 149 -19.76 12.81 17.59
CA ASP A 149 -20.32 12.16 16.41
C ASP A 149 -19.56 10.90 15.99
N LEU A 150 -18.33 10.73 16.50
CA LEU A 150 -17.49 9.53 16.26
C LEU A 150 -17.87 8.39 17.22
N LYS A 151 -18.44 8.67 18.39
CA LYS A 151 -18.72 7.65 19.42
C LYS A 151 -19.72 6.62 18.93
N GLY A 152 -19.30 5.35 18.97
CA GLY A 152 -20.13 4.22 18.55
C GLY A 152 -20.35 4.10 17.06
N LEU A 153 -19.74 4.98 16.23
CA LEU A 153 -19.83 4.94 14.78
C LEU A 153 -19.21 3.64 14.27
N LYS A 154 -19.95 2.84 13.52
CA LYS A 154 -19.47 1.59 12.94
C LYS A 154 -18.41 1.89 11.88
N PHE A 155 -17.19 1.46 12.11
CA PHE A 155 -16.03 1.87 11.35
C PHE A 155 -15.38 0.70 10.61
N ARG A 156 -15.18 0.83 9.32
CA ARG A 156 -14.35 -0.11 8.54
C ARG A 156 -12.88 0.17 8.81
N ALA A 157 -12.22 -0.80 9.41
CA ALA A 157 -10.76 -0.83 9.53
C ALA A 157 -10.16 -1.79 8.50
N TYR A 158 -8.90 -1.59 8.12
CA TYR A 158 -8.18 -2.47 7.19
C TYR A 158 -6.81 -2.94 7.72
N ASN A 159 -6.33 -2.37 8.80
CA ASN A 159 -5.08 -2.73 9.45
C ASN A 159 -5.11 -2.40 10.95
N SER A 160 -4.04 -2.73 11.65
CA SER A 160 -3.91 -2.46 13.10
C SER A 160 -4.00 -0.96 13.42
N ALA A 161 -3.43 -0.09 12.57
CA ALA A 161 -3.47 1.36 12.78
C ALA A 161 -4.90 1.90 12.72
N THR A 162 -5.69 1.52 11.71
CA THR A 162 -7.08 1.97 11.59
C THR A 162 -7.98 1.39 12.68
N ILE A 163 -7.72 0.18 13.17
CA ILE A 163 -8.38 -0.35 14.38
C ILE A 163 -8.07 0.54 15.58
N ARG A 164 -6.80 0.89 15.78
CA ARG A 164 -6.37 1.71 16.92
C ARG A 164 -6.95 3.12 16.88
N ILE A 165 -7.04 3.74 15.71
CA ILE A 165 -7.73 5.04 15.54
C ILE A 165 -9.18 4.93 16.00
N ALA A 166 -9.89 3.90 15.58
CA ALA A 166 -11.27 3.70 15.98
C ALA A 166 -11.41 3.54 17.51
N GLU A 167 -10.55 2.76 18.14
CA GLU A 167 -10.53 2.58 19.60
C GLU A 167 -10.29 3.91 20.33
N LEU A 168 -9.30 4.69 19.90
CA LEU A 168 -8.93 5.97 20.53
C LEU A 168 -9.97 7.09 20.31
N THR A 169 -10.80 6.97 19.29
CA THR A 169 -11.88 7.92 18.99
C THR A 169 -13.25 7.48 19.44
N GLY A 170 -13.36 6.26 20.01
CA GLY A 170 -14.62 5.69 20.47
C GLY A 170 -15.50 5.11 19.35
N MET A 171 -14.98 4.95 18.13
CA MET A 171 -15.66 4.25 17.04
C MET A 171 -15.62 2.73 17.27
N ALA A 172 -16.52 2.00 16.62
CA ALA A 172 -16.61 0.55 16.68
C ALA A 172 -16.01 -0.08 15.41
N PRO A 173 -14.76 -0.61 15.47
CA PRO A 173 -14.07 -1.09 14.30
C PRO A 173 -14.46 -2.52 13.91
N THR A 174 -14.57 -2.76 12.61
CA THR A 174 -14.63 -4.09 12.00
C THR A 174 -13.61 -4.14 10.86
N LYS A 175 -12.75 -5.16 10.85
CA LYS A 175 -11.77 -5.34 9.79
C LYS A 175 -12.45 -5.92 8.56
N ILE A 176 -12.37 -5.20 7.44
CA ILE A 176 -13.00 -5.53 6.16
C ILE A 176 -12.01 -5.24 5.04
N GLU A 177 -11.79 -6.22 4.17
CA GLU A 177 -10.92 -6.06 2.99
C GLU A 177 -11.56 -5.15 1.92
N ALA A 178 -10.73 -4.59 1.04
CA ALA A 178 -11.18 -3.60 0.05
C ALA A 178 -12.30 -4.12 -0.86
N ALA A 179 -12.25 -5.39 -1.26
CA ALA A 179 -13.26 -6.00 -2.12
C ALA A 179 -14.66 -6.10 -1.47
N GLU A 180 -14.74 -6.02 -0.13
CA GLU A 180 -15.98 -6.19 0.64
C GLU A 180 -16.60 -4.85 1.08
N ILE A 181 -15.95 -3.70 0.75
CA ILE A 181 -16.38 -2.38 1.22
C ILE A 181 -17.82 -2.06 0.80
N SER A 182 -18.16 -2.22 -0.48
CA SER A 182 -19.49 -1.89 -1.00
C SER A 182 -20.59 -2.67 -0.28
N GLN A 183 -20.39 -3.97 -0.08
CA GLN A 183 -21.35 -4.80 0.65
C GLN A 183 -21.46 -4.39 2.12
N ALA A 184 -20.36 -4.13 2.79
CA ALA A 184 -20.36 -3.75 4.20
C ALA A 184 -21.11 -2.44 4.46
N PHE A 185 -20.97 -1.46 3.58
CA PHE A 185 -21.74 -0.21 3.67
C PHE A 185 -23.20 -0.38 3.28
N SER A 186 -23.49 -1.14 2.22
CA SER A 186 -24.86 -1.36 1.77
C SER A 186 -25.72 -2.11 2.80
N THR A 187 -25.14 -3.05 3.53
CA THR A 187 -25.83 -3.81 4.59
C THR A 187 -25.88 -3.07 5.94
N GLY A 188 -25.19 -1.94 6.07
CA GLY A 188 -25.09 -1.23 7.33
C GLY A 188 -24.16 -1.87 8.36
N ALA A 189 -23.33 -2.82 7.97
CA ALA A 189 -22.30 -3.41 8.83
C ALA A 189 -21.29 -2.33 9.27
N VAL A 190 -21.03 -1.35 8.40
CA VAL A 190 -20.21 -0.16 8.69
C VAL A 190 -20.89 1.09 8.15
N GLU A 191 -20.53 2.26 8.69
CA GLU A 191 -21.07 3.58 8.34
C GLU A 191 -19.96 4.58 8.01
N SER A 192 -18.73 4.25 8.34
CA SER A 192 -17.57 5.13 8.18
C SER A 192 -16.31 4.33 7.90
N MET A 193 -15.29 5.03 7.38
CA MET A 193 -13.95 4.50 7.18
C MET A 193 -12.96 5.66 7.02
N ILE A 194 -11.68 5.40 7.23
CA ILE A 194 -10.60 6.26 6.78
C ILE A 194 -9.85 5.52 5.68
N THR A 195 -9.86 6.06 4.47
CA THR A 195 -9.17 5.48 3.31
C THR A 195 -8.93 6.55 2.23
N SER A 196 -8.31 6.17 1.11
CA SER A 196 -8.03 7.10 0.01
C SER A 196 -9.30 7.50 -0.76
N PRO A 197 -9.30 8.66 -1.45
CA PRO A 197 -10.36 8.99 -2.39
C PRO A 197 -10.46 7.97 -3.54
N THR A 198 -9.36 7.37 -3.95
CA THR A 198 -9.32 6.30 -4.96
C THR A 198 -10.13 5.07 -4.53
N THR A 199 -10.01 4.65 -3.28
CA THR A 199 -10.79 3.51 -2.74
C THR A 199 -12.29 3.82 -2.78
N GLY A 200 -12.69 5.00 -2.35
CA GLY A 200 -14.10 5.42 -2.40
C GLY A 200 -14.66 5.46 -3.82
N LYS A 201 -13.87 5.98 -4.77
CA LYS A 201 -14.23 5.98 -6.20
C LYS A 201 -14.36 4.57 -6.75
N ASN A 202 -13.36 3.71 -6.54
CA ASN A 202 -13.35 2.35 -7.07
C ASN A 202 -14.50 1.50 -6.53
N SER A 203 -14.91 1.72 -5.29
CA SER A 203 -16.06 1.04 -4.66
C SER A 203 -17.39 1.72 -4.93
N LYS A 204 -17.41 2.85 -5.65
CA LYS A 204 -18.62 3.69 -5.88
C LYS A 204 -19.38 3.92 -4.59
N ILE A 205 -18.67 4.35 -3.57
CA ILE A 205 -19.16 4.34 -2.19
C ILE A 205 -20.42 5.20 -1.99
N TRP A 206 -20.66 6.19 -2.84
CA TRP A 206 -21.86 7.03 -2.86
C TRP A 206 -23.13 6.23 -3.16
N GLU A 207 -23.04 5.10 -3.87
CA GLU A 207 -24.18 4.20 -4.14
C GLU A 207 -24.61 3.45 -2.88
N ASN A 208 -23.76 3.40 -1.85
CA ASN A 208 -23.98 2.69 -0.59
C ASN A 208 -24.31 3.63 0.59
N GLY A 209 -24.80 4.83 0.29
CA GLY A 209 -25.32 5.78 1.28
C GLY A 209 -24.27 6.65 1.95
N VAL A 210 -23.01 6.60 1.54
CA VAL A 210 -21.96 7.49 2.03
C VAL A 210 -22.07 8.83 1.36
N LYS A 211 -22.19 9.90 2.16
CA LYS A 211 -22.45 11.26 1.67
C LYS A 211 -21.28 12.22 1.88
N TYR A 212 -20.37 11.91 2.79
CA TYR A 212 -19.33 12.83 3.23
C TYR A 212 -17.95 12.22 3.06
N PHE A 213 -17.03 13.01 2.55
CA PHE A 213 -15.59 12.77 2.55
C PHE A 213 -14.89 13.98 3.15
N TYR A 214 -14.17 13.77 4.24
CA TYR A 214 -13.38 14.80 4.91
C TYR A 214 -11.91 14.58 4.61
N ASP A 215 -11.30 15.53 3.90
CA ASP A 215 -9.88 15.51 3.55
C ASP A 215 -9.05 15.92 4.78
N ILE A 216 -8.62 14.93 5.54
CA ILE A 216 -7.78 15.14 6.72
C ILE A 216 -6.30 14.88 6.43
N ALA A 217 -5.96 14.40 5.23
CA ALA A 217 -4.59 14.10 4.80
C ALA A 217 -3.78 13.34 5.87
N ALA A 218 -4.39 12.32 6.47
CA ALA A 218 -3.88 11.71 7.69
C ALA A 218 -2.57 10.95 7.50
N TRP A 219 -2.39 10.25 6.38
CA TRP A 219 -1.17 9.54 5.99
C TRP A 219 -1.25 9.09 4.53
N PHE A 220 -0.11 8.61 4.00
CA PHE A 220 0.06 8.13 2.62
C PHE A 220 0.62 6.70 2.65
N PRO A 221 -0.22 5.67 2.86
CA PRO A 221 0.24 4.29 2.95
C PRO A 221 0.70 3.78 1.59
N LYS A 222 1.63 2.83 1.59
CA LYS A 222 2.18 2.28 0.35
C LYS A 222 1.84 0.81 0.14
N ASN A 223 1.69 0.44 -1.13
CA ASN A 223 1.89 -0.92 -1.59
C ASN A 223 3.34 -1.11 -1.98
N MET A 224 3.88 -2.29 -1.72
CA MET A 224 5.20 -2.70 -2.19
C MET A 224 5.09 -3.91 -3.12
N VAL A 225 6.02 -3.99 -4.06
CA VAL A 225 6.23 -5.18 -4.89
C VAL A 225 7.45 -5.93 -4.38
N ILE A 226 7.26 -7.19 -4.09
CA ILE A 226 8.24 -8.11 -3.50
C ILE A 226 8.39 -9.37 -4.34
N VAL A 227 9.59 -9.93 -4.32
CA VAL A 227 9.95 -11.15 -5.04
C VAL A 227 10.48 -12.19 -4.05
N ASN A 228 10.15 -13.44 -4.27
CA ASN A 228 10.79 -14.58 -3.58
C ASN A 228 12.29 -14.59 -3.89
N LYS A 229 13.13 -14.67 -2.84
CA LYS A 229 14.58 -14.57 -2.98
C LYS A 229 15.19 -15.71 -3.80
N ASP A 230 14.64 -16.92 -3.71
CA ASP A 230 15.14 -18.05 -4.51
C ASP A 230 14.78 -17.87 -5.99
N ALA A 231 13.59 -17.39 -6.31
CA ALA A 231 13.22 -17.03 -7.67
C ALA A 231 14.13 -15.92 -8.22
N TRP A 232 14.41 -14.89 -7.43
CA TRP A 232 15.34 -13.81 -7.78
C TRP A 232 16.75 -14.34 -8.10
N ASN A 233 17.26 -15.25 -7.27
CA ASN A 233 18.61 -15.78 -7.41
C ASN A 233 18.80 -16.66 -8.65
N LYS A 234 17.73 -17.15 -9.26
CA LYS A 234 17.78 -17.89 -10.54
C LYS A 234 18.03 -16.99 -11.74
N LEU A 235 17.77 -15.69 -11.63
CA LEU A 235 17.97 -14.74 -12.72
C LEU A 235 19.46 -14.48 -12.93
N ASP A 236 19.86 -14.29 -14.19
CA ASP A 236 21.18 -13.76 -14.52
C ASP A 236 21.26 -12.25 -14.15
N GLN A 237 22.48 -11.72 -14.07
CA GLN A 237 22.67 -10.32 -13.65
C GLN A 237 22.02 -9.34 -14.64
N SER A 238 22.08 -9.60 -15.93
CA SER A 238 21.50 -8.72 -16.93
C SER A 238 19.96 -8.63 -16.79
N THR A 239 19.32 -9.74 -16.48
CA THR A 239 17.86 -9.78 -16.21
C THR A 239 17.51 -9.08 -14.89
N LYS A 240 18.29 -9.28 -13.83
CA LYS A 240 18.13 -8.52 -12.56
C LYS A 240 18.23 -7.02 -12.80
N ASP A 241 19.18 -6.55 -13.58
CA ASP A 241 19.38 -5.15 -13.90
C ASP A 241 18.17 -4.57 -14.66
N ILE A 242 17.59 -5.33 -15.59
CA ILE A 242 16.36 -4.96 -16.29
C ILE A 242 15.20 -4.83 -15.30
N VAL A 243 15.01 -5.81 -14.42
CA VAL A 243 13.94 -5.77 -13.41
C VAL A 243 14.08 -4.54 -12.52
N MET A 244 15.27 -4.27 -12.01
CA MET A 244 15.51 -3.11 -11.14
C MET A 244 15.31 -1.77 -11.87
N LYS A 245 15.70 -1.68 -13.13
CA LYS A 245 15.45 -0.48 -13.96
C LYS A 245 13.96 -0.25 -14.17
N GLN A 246 13.21 -1.30 -14.52
CA GLN A 246 11.76 -1.19 -14.71
C GLN A 246 11.04 -0.94 -13.40
N ALA A 247 11.52 -1.49 -12.28
CA ALA A 247 11.00 -1.20 -10.95
C ALA A 247 11.14 0.29 -10.59
N ALA A 248 12.28 0.90 -10.86
CA ALA A 248 12.49 2.34 -10.63
C ALA A 248 11.54 3.21 -11.48
N LEU A 249 11.29 2.82 -12.74
CA LEU A 249 10.34 3.50 -13.62
C LEU A 249 8.89 3.34 -13.10
N ALA A 250 8.51 2.15 -12.69
CA ALA A 250 7.19 1.85 -12.12
C ALA A 250 6.95 2.63 -10.82
N GLU A 251 7.96 2.75 -9.97
CA GLU A 251 7.87 3.54 -8.74
C GLU A 251 7.60 5.01 -9.05
N ARG A 252 8.38 5.64 -9.93
CA ARG A 252 8.18 7.04 -10.32
C ARG A 252 6.80 7.27 -10.91
N LYS A 253 6.37 6.40 -11.83
CA LYS A 253 5.05 6.48 -12.45
C LYS A 253 3.93 6.30 -11.42
N GLY A 254 4.07 5.34 -10.53
CA GLY A 254 3.10 5.07 -9.46
C GLY A 254 2.90 6.25 -8.52
N TRP A 255 3.98 6.92 -8.10
CA TRP A 255 3.90 8.15 -7.30
C TRP A 255 3.19 9.27 -8.04
N GLN A 256 3.44 9.42 -9.35
CA GLN A 256 2.76 10.40 -10.17
C GLN A 256 1.25 10.09 -10.31
N LEU A 257 0.91 8.83 -10.57
CA LEU A 257 -0.49 8.38 -10.64
C LEU A 257 -1.23 8.60 -9.31
N SER A 258 -0.56 8.35 -8.18
CA SER A 258 -1.11 8.63 -6.85
C SER A 258 -1.44 10.11 -6.68
N LYS A 259 -0.52 11.01 -7.04
CA LYS A 259 -0.74 12.46 -6.99
C LYS A 259 -1.92 12.90 -7.87
N GLN A 260 -2.01 12.37 -9.07
CA GLN A 260 -3.14 12.63 -9.97
C GLN A 260 -4.46 12.12 -9.39
N GLY A 261 -4.47 10.92 -8.82
CA GLY A 261 -5.62 10.35 -8.14
C GLY A 261 -6.05 11.13 -6.92
N ASN A 262 -5.11 11.69 -6.16
CA ASN A 262 -5.44 12.51 -4.99
C ASN A 262 -6.31 13.73 -5.33
N VAL A 263 -6.10 14.31 -6.48
CA VAL A 263 -6.91 15.44 -7.00
C VAL A 263 -8.14 14.94 -7.75
N GLY A 264 -7.93 14.09 -8.75
CA GLY A 264 -8.98 13.64 -9.66
C GLY A 264 -10.04 12.77 -9.01
N ASP A 265 -9.67 11.92 -8.07
CA ASP A 265 -10.62 11.02 -7.41
C ASP A 265 -11.46 11.77 -6.35
N LYS A 266 -10.91 12.78 -5.65
CA LYS A 266 -11.72 13.68 -4.81
C LYS A 266 -12.77 14.44 -5.65
N LYS A 267 -12.36 14.93 -6.82
CA LYS A 267 -13.29 15.55 -7.76
C LYS A 267 -14.38 14.56 -8.19
N ALA A 268 -14.03 13.31 -8.49
CA ALA A 268 -14.99 12.29 -8.87
C ALA A 268 -16.01 11.99 -7.76
N LEU A 269 -15.61 11.99 -6.49
CA LEU A 269 -16.52 11.86 -5.36
C LEU A 269 -17.51 13.04 -5.31
N ALA A 270 -17.02 14.27 -5.48
CA ALA A 270 -17.85 15.47 -5.51
C ALA A 270 -18.83 15.47 -6.70
N ASP A 271 -18.35 15.11 -7.89
CA ASP A 271 -19.18 15.01 -9.10
C ASP A 271 -20.27 13.94 -8.95
N ALA A 272 -20.04 12.90 -8.15
CA ALA A 272 -21.03 11.88 -7.80
C ALA A 272 -22.04 12.32 -6.73
N GLY A 273 -21.95 13.56 -6.25
CA GLY A 273 -22.89 14.15 -5.28
C GLY A 273 -22.47 14.05 -3.82
N MET A 274 -21.25 13.59 -3.52
CA MET A 274 -20.74 13.59 -2.15
C MET A 274 -20.30 15.01 -1.73
N VAL A 275 -20.43 15.31 -0.45
CA VAL A 275 -19.86 16.52 0.16
C VAL A 275 -18.39 16.25 0.46
N VAL A 276 -17.52 16.92 -0.28
CA VAL A 276 -16.06 16.84 -0.11
C VAL A 276 -15.58 18.10 0.58
N GLY A 277 -15.00 17.96 1.76
CA GLY A 277 -14.55 19.09 2.57
C GLY A 277 -13.49 18.70 3.57
N THR A 278 -13.33 19.51 4.61
CA THR A 278 -12.41 19.28 5.73
C THR A 278 -13.18 19.19 7.03
N VAL A 279 -12.59 18.59 8.06
CA VAL A 279 -13.14 18.64 9.42
C VAL A 279 -12.88 20.01 10.05
N ASN A 280 -13.67 20.39 11.07
CA ASN A 280 -13.39 21.59 11.82
C ASN A 280 -12.08 21.49 12.64
N ALA A 281 -11.60 22.64 13.14
CA ALA A 281 -10.33 22.72 13.87
C ALA A 281 -10.28 21.83 15.11
N SER A 282 -11.40 21.70 15.84
CA SER A 282 -11.50 20.87 17.03
C SER A 282 -11.35 19.37 16.72
N LEU A 283 -11.99 18.89 15.66
CA LEU A 283 -11.85 17.52 15.18
C LEU A 283 -10.44 17.24 14.63
N GLN A 284 -9.87 18.19 13.88
CA GLN A 284 -8.51 18.07 13.38
C GLN A 284 -7.51 17.91 14.53
N ALA A 285 -7.62 18.78 15.55
CA ALA A 285 -6.78 18.70 16.74
C ALA A 285 -6.93 17.36 17.50
N HIS A 286 -8.16 16.84 17.57
CA HIS A 286 -8.42 15.55 18.19
C HIS A 286 -7.73 14.40 17.44
N PHE A 287 -7.85 14.37 16.11
CA PHE A 287 -7.16 13.37 15.30
C PHE A 287 -5.63 13.47 15.38
N GLU A 288 -5.09 14.68 15.40
CA GLU A 288 -3.65 14.90 15.56
C GLU A 288 -3.14 14.36 16.89
N LYS A 289 -3.90 14.55 17.97
CA LYS A 289 -3.58 14.00 19.29
C LYS A 289 -3.65 12.47 19.32
N VAL A 290 -4.60 11.87 18.61
CA VAL A 290 -4.64 10.41 18.39
C VAL A 290 -3.36 9.96 17.68
N GLY A 291 -2.93 10.70 16.68
CA GLY A 291 -1.68 10.44 15.96
C GLY A 291 -0.43 10.49 16.86
N GLU A 292 -0.34 11.45 17.76
CA GLU A 292 0.74 11.55 18.76
C GLU A 292 0.80 10.30 19.64
N THR A 293 -0.35 9.87 20.17
CA THR A 293 -0.44 8.65 20.99
C THR A 293 0.02 7.42 20.20
N MET A 294 -0.43 7.28 18.95
CA MET A 294 -0.07 6.15 18.11
C MET A 294 1.41 6.17 17.72
N ALA A 295 2.01 7.35 17.50
CA ALA A 295 3.44 7.49 17.22
C ALA A 295 4.30 7.01 18.41
N GLU A 296 3.91 7.33 19.64
CA GLU A 296 4.57 6.83 20.85
C GLU A 296 4.47 5.31 20.97
N GLU A 297 3.27 4.75 20.75
CA GLU A 297 3.05 3.31 20.77
C GLU A 297 3.88 2.59 19.71
N TRP A 298 3.91 3.14 18.48
CA TRP A 298 4.70 2.59 17.39
C TRP A 298 6.20 2.66 17.67
N SER A 299 6.70 3.78 18.18
CA SER A 299 8.12 3.95 18.55
C SER A 299 8.59 2.90 19.53
N LYS A 300 7.78 2.58 20.54
CA LYS A 300 8.07 1.51 21.50
C LYS A 300 8.10 0.14 20.82
N LYS A 301 7.18 -0.12 19.93
CA LYS A 301 7.07 -1.38 19.18
C LYS A 301 8.21 -1.55 18.18
N ALA A 302 8.59 -0.49 17.47
CA ALA A 302 9.64 -0.50 16.46
C ALA A 302 11.05 -0.48 17.04
N GLY A 303 11.21 -0.02 18.29
CA GLY A 303 12.49 0.00 19.00
C GLY A 303 13.55 0.87 18.36
N SER A 304 14.82 0.47 18.47
CA SER A 304 15.97 1.24 17.96
C SER A 304 15.91 1.48 16.43
N ARG A 305 15.38 0.56 15.66
CA ARG A 305 15.19 0.71 14.21
C ARG A 305 14.21 1.84 13.89
N GLY A 306 13.11 1.92 14.63
CA GLY A 306 12.12 3.00 14.49
C GLY A 306 12.69 4.36 14.87
N VAL A 307 13.46 4.43 15.97
CA VAL A 307 14.15 5.65 16.39
C VAL A 307 15.13 6.13 15.31
N ALA A 308 15.91 5.23 14.72
CA ALA A 308 16.83 5.57 13.64
C ALA A 308 16.11 6.14 12.41
N VAL A 309 14.99 5.55 12.02
CA VAL A 309 14.16 6.04 10.89
C VAL A 309 13.62 7.43 11.18
N LEU A 310 13.04 7.66 12.35
CA LEU A 310 12.49 8.98 12.72
C LEU A 310 13.58 10.05 12.83
N SER A 311 14.77 9.70 13.32
CA SER A 311 15.91 10.62 13.36
C SER A 311 16.40 11.00 11.96
N SER A 312 16.39 10.07 11.02
CA SER A 312 16.74 10.33 9.62
C SER A 312 15.65 11.12 8.88
N TYR A 313 14.39 11.01 9.32
CA TYR A 313 13.24 11.72 8.74
C TYR A 313 13.19 13.20 9.15
N LYS A 314 13.60 13.55 10.38
CA LYS A 314 13.65 14.93 10.90
C LYS A 314 14.76 15.73 10.22
#